data_c1e3c626dee7c3c666ea093b18f53c4f
#
_entry.id   c1e3c626dee7c3c666ea093b18f53c4f
#
_cell.length_a   1.000
_cell.length_b   1.000
_cell.length_c   1.000
_cell.angle_alpha   90.00
_cell.angle_beta   90.00
_cell.angle_gamma   90.00
#
_symmetry.space_group_name_H-M   'P 1'
#
loop_
_entity.id
_entity.type
_entity.pdbx_description
1 polymer ?
#
loop_
_entity_poly.entity_id
_entity_poly.type
_entity_poly.pdbx_seq_one_letter_code
_entity_poly.pdbx_strand_id
1 'polypeptide(L)'
;MASLELGLHLFVLRLFCLAVFLGCCSAADARGVDAETAAAYEDMSLVLPSPSLVIVCHGFGCRLRTEIGLTAADRARLAQILKAGKASATAERQAIASAVQWFDRRVGPETGTVHHIARAGHDQLREADSQFDCIDSSRNTTSLLLVLDELDLLKYHRVEQVVARGAFIDGRWPHATAVVVELGSQKEWAVDSWTHAYGEKPDVKPLSQWLGEGGL
;
A
#
# COMPACT_ATOMS: atom_id res chain seq x y z
N MET A 1 -61.66 32.67 15.86
CA MET A 1 -60.54 32.81 14.91
C MET A 1 -59.17 32.60 15.58
N ALA A 2 -59.10 32.08 16.81
CA ALA A 2 -57.80 31.87 17.53
C ALA A 2 -57.30 30.42 17.50
N SER A 3 -58.06 29.47 16.96
CA SER A 3 -57.70 28.05 16.99
C SER A 3 -56.97 27.54 15.74
N LEU A 4 -56.91 28.35 14.68
CA LEU A 4 -56.27 27.96 13.42
C LEU A 4 -54.79 28.34 13.34
N GLU A 5 -54.34 29.35 14.07
CA GLU A 5 -52.97 29.84 14.09
C GLU A 5 -52.03 28.92 14.91
N LEU A 6 -52.54 28.25 15.93
CA LEU A 6 -51.73 27.39 16.81
C LEU A 6 -51.33 26.05 16.15
N GLY A 7 -52.15 25.59 15.18
CA GLY A 7 -51.88 24.34 14.43
C GLY A 7 -50.78 24.47 13.41
N LEU A 8 -50.62 25.65 12.82
CA LEU A 8 -49.66 25.90 11.76
C LEU A 8 -48.21 26.04 12.32
N HIS A 9 -48.06 26.64 13.51
CA HIS A 9 -46.75 26.80 14.16
C HIS A 9 -46.17 25.47 14.66
N LEU A 10 -47.04 24.55 15.13
CA LEU A 10 -46.62 23.22 15.56
C LEU A 10 -46.22 22.29 14.39
N PHE A 11 -46.82 22.52 13.21
CA PHE A 11 -46.49 21.73 12.01
C PHE A 11 -45.16 22.18 11.39
N VAL A 12 -44.85 23.48 11.37
CA VAL A 12 -43.59 24.03 10.87
C VAL A 12 -42.44 23.66 11.79
N LEU A 13 -42.64 23.61 13.12
CA LEU A 13 -41.58 23.23 14.06
C LEU A 13 -41.23 21.74 14.00
N ARG A 14 -42.18 20.87 13.62
CA ARG A 14 -41.92 19.42 13.42
C ARG A 14 -41.21 19.09 12.12
N LEU A 15 -41.41 19.89 11.07
CA LEU A 15 -40.65 19.73 9.81
C LEU A 15 -39.20 20.21 9.92
N PHE A 16 -38.90 21.17 10.80
CA PHE A 16 -37.53 21.66 10.99
C PHE A 16 -36.64 20.72 11.82
N CYS A 17 -37.23 19.91 12.71
CA CYS A 17 -36.46 18.90 13.47
C CYS A 17 -36.14 17.64 12.69
N LEU A 18 -36.75 17.38 11.53
CA LEU A 18 -36.46 16.19 10.71
C LEU A 18 -35.34 16.40 9.69
N ALA A 19 -34.92 17.66 9.46
CA ALA A 19 -33.92 18.01 8.45
C ALA A 19 -32.49 18.10 9.01
N VAL A 20 -32.27 17.93 10.32
CA VAL A 20 -30.94 18.08 10.94
C VAL A 20 -30.22 16.73 11.21
N PHE A 21 -30.89 15.59 10.96
CA PHE A 21 -30.31 14.25 11.20
C PHE A 21 -29.75 13.53 9.95
N LEU A 22 -29.66 14.23 8.80
CA LEU A 22 -29.08 13.66 7.57
C LEU A 22 -27.71 14.29 7.24
N GLY A 23 -26.80 14.34 8.17
CA GLY A 23 -25.51 14.98 7.89
C GLY A 23 -24.33 14.52 8.75
N CYS A 24 -24.23 13.25 9.08
CA CYS A 24 -23.00 12.65 9.58
C CYS A 24 -22.99 11.14 9.31
N CYS A 25 -23.13 10.75 8.04
CA CYS A 25 -22.46 9.55 7.58
C CYS A 25 -21.00 9.96 7.40
N SER A 26 -20.21 9.89 8.47
CA SER A 26 -18.79 9.63 8.32
C SER A 26 -18.72 8.37 7.49
N ALA A 27 -18.27 8.46 6.24
CA ALA A 27 -17.81 7.30 5.52
C ALA A 27 -16.76 6.67 6.46
N ALA A 28 -17.14 5.58 7.12
CA ALA A 28 -16.16 4.70 7.71
C ALA A 28 -15.25 4.36 6.53
N ASP A 29 -13.99 4.78 6.59
CA ASP A 29 -12.99 4.36 5.62
C ASP A 29 -13.09 2.85 5.54
N ALA A 30 -13.65 2.35 4.43
CA ALA A 30 -13.81 0.93 4.22
C ALA A 30 -12.40 0.37 4.15
N ARG A 31 -11.95 -0.27 5.21
CA ARG A 31 -10.76 -1.10 5.20
C ARG A 31 -11.02 -2.19 4.18
N GLY A 32 -10.12 -2.33 3.26
CA GLY A 32 -10.25 -3.31 2.19
C GLY A 32 -9.49 -2.86 0.95
N VAL A 33 -9.23 -3.81 0.08
CA VAL A 33 -8.58 -3.55 -1.20
C VAL A 33 -9.51 -2.66 -2.02
N ASP A 34 -9.04 -1.48 -2.45
CA ASP A 34 -9.78 -0.62 -3.34
C ASP A 34 -9.97 -1.29 -4.73
N ALA A 35 -10.97 -0.83 -5.48
CA ALA A 35 -11.35 -1.44 -6.76
C ALA A 35 -10.22 -1.36 -7.81
N GLU A 36 -9.41 -0.30 -7.79
CA GLU A 36 -8.31 -0.12 -8.76
C GLU A 36 -7.15 -1.06 -8.43
N THR A 37 -6.82 -1.21 -7.15
CA THR A 37 -5.82 -2.21 -6.71
C THR A 37 -6.31 -3.62 -7.05
N ALA A 38 -7.57 -3.94 -6.79
CA ALA A 38 -8.13 -5.25 -7.14
C ALA A 38 -8.05 -5.51 -8.66
N ALA A 39 -8.44 -4.55 -9.50
CA ALA A 39 -8.34 -4.64 -10.95
C ALA A 39 -6.89 -4.82 -11.42
N ALA A 40 -5.92 -4.12 -10.80
CA ALA A 40 -4.51 -4.26 -11.15
C ALA A 40 -3.94 -5.66 -10.83
N TYR A 41 -4.47 -6.35 -9.81
CA TYR A 41 -4.12 -7.76 -9.56
C TYR A 41 -4.77 -8.68 -10.59
N GLU A 42 -6.04 -8.43 -10.95
CA GLU A 42 -6.75 -9.20 -11.99
C GLU A 42 -6.07 -9.06 -13.36
N ASP A 43 -5.73 -7.85 -13.78
CA ASP A 43 -5.03 -7.57 -15.05
C ASP A 43 -3.70 -8.32 -15.15
N MET A 44 -3.01 -8.49 -14.05
CA MET A 44 -1.79 -9.28 -13.97
C MET A 44 -2.07 -10.79 -13.75
N SER A 45 -3.32 -11.22 -13.68
CA SER A 45 -3.71 -12.60 -13.30
C SER A 45 -3.05 -13.04 -11.99
N LEU A 46 -3.00 -12.16 -11.01
CA LEU A 46 -2.51 -12.42 -9.66
C LEU A 46 -3.68 -12.59 -8.70
N VAL A 47 -3.55 -13.53 -7.78
CA VAL A 47 -4.46 -13.66 -6.63
C VAL A 47 -4.15 -12.54 -5.64
N LEU A 48 -5.19 -11.91 -5.09
CA LEU A 48 -5.03 -10.95 -4.00
C LEU A 48 -4.31 -11.60 -2.82
N PRO A 49 -3.37 -10.90 -2.18
CA PRO A 49 -2.70 -11.43 -1.00
C PRO A 49 -3.67 -11.60 0.16
N SER A 50 -3.35 -12.53 1.05
CA SER A 50 -4.09 -12.78 2.28
C SER A 50 -3.13 -12.96 3.45
N PRO A 51 -3.61 -12.96 4.71
CA PRO A 51 -2.77 -13.26 5.87
C PRO A 51 -2.05 -14.60 5.84
N SER A 52 -2.43 -15.51 4.96
CA SER A 52 -1.84 -16.85 4.85
C SER A 52 -1.04 -17.07 3.58
N LEU A 53 -1.21 -16.22 2.54
CA LEU A 53 -0.61 -16.45 1.23
C LEU A 53 -0.31 -15.13 0.53
N VAL A 54 0.89 -15.02 -0.04
CA VAL A 54 1.27 -13.96 -0.98
C VAL A 54 1.90 -14.58 -2.22
N ILE A 55 1.71 -13.93 -3.36
CA ILE A 55 2.47 -14.21 -4.58
C ILE A 55 3.59 -13.18 -4.66
N VAL A 56 4.83 -13.65 -4.71
CA VAL A 56 6.02 -12.81 -4.89
C VAL A 56 6.41 -12.79 -6.35
N CYS A 57 6.37 -11.60 -6.93
CA CYS A 57 6.83 -11.32 -8.30
C CYS A 57 8.36 -11.23 -8.33
N HIS A 58 9.00 -11.83 -9.35
CA HIS A 58 10.42 -11.65 -9.64
C HIS A 58 10.72 -11.93 -11.12
N GLY A 59 11.94 -11.67 -11.55
CA GLY A 59 12.34 -11.96 -12.91
C GLY A 59 11.96 -10.89 -13.92
N PHE A 60 11.72 -9.67 -13.45
CA PHE A 60 11.32 -8.48 -14.17
C PHE A 60 9.90 -8.55 -14.76
N GLY A 61 9.10 -7.53 -14.47
CA GLY A 61 7.72 -7.43 -14.93
C GLY A 61 6.78 -8.51 -14.36
N CYS A 62 7.09 -9.07 -13.20
CA CYS A 62 6.35 -10.18 -12.60
C CYS A 62 6.28 -11.44 -13.51
N ARG A 63 7.36 -11.69 -14.26
CA ARG A 63 7.45 -12.84 -15.17
C ARG A 63 7.46 -14.16 -14.42
N LEU A 64 8.15 -14.20 -13.29
CA LEU A 64 8.16 -15.32 -12.37
C LEU A 64 7.32 -14.98 -11.13
N ARG A 65 6.64 -15.98 -10.61
CA ARG A 65 5.69 -15.86 -9.50
C ARG A 65 5.87 -17.03 -8.56
N THR A 66 6.24 -16.72 -7.32
CA THR A 66 6.40 -17.74 -6.29
C THR A 66 5.35 -17.55 -5.23
N GLU A 67 4.55 -18.61 -4.97
CA GLU A 67 3.60 -18.62 -3.87
C GLU A 67 4.34 -18.80 -2.54
N ILE A 68 4.13 -17.88 -1.61
CA ILE A 68 4.73 -17.91 -0.29
C ILE A 68 3.64 -18.03 0.77
N GLY A 69 3.63 -19.15 1.48
CA GLY A 69 2.78 -19.33 2.65
C GLY A 69 3.28 -18.50 3.83
N LEU A 70 2.41 -17.66 4.40
CA LEU A 70 2.69 -16.91 5.62
C LEU A 70 2.23 -17.71 6.85
N THR A 71 3.18 -18.16 7.65
CA THR A 71 2.92 -18.94 8.87
C THR A 71 2.35 -18.07 10.00
N ALA A 72 1.84 -18.71 11.06
CA ALA A 72 1.46 -17.99 12.28
C ALA A 72 2.65 -17.21 12.89
N ALA A 73 3.88 -17.75 12.80
CA ALA A 73 5.09 -17.09 13.27
C ALA A 73 5.42 -15.84 12.42
N ASP A 74 5.23 -15.90 11.10
CA ASP A 74 5.42 -14.76 10.20
C ASP A 74 4.45 -13.61 10.55
N ARG A 75 3.17 -13.93 10.74
CA ARG A 75 2.15 -12.95 11.16
C ARG A 75 2.46 -12.35 12.54
N ALA A 76 2.87 -13.17 13.51
CA ALA A 76 3.27 -12.69 14.82
C ALA A 76 4.50 -11.77 14.75
N ARG A 77 5.44 -12.07 13.85
CA ARG A 77 6.62 -11.22 13.62
C ARG A 77 6.24 -9.89 13.01
N LEU A 78 5.35 -9.86 12.00
CA LEU A 78 4.80 -8.62 11.43
C LEU A 78 4.09 -7.78 12.50
N ALA A 79 3.24 -8.39 13.31
CA ALA A 79 2.56 -7.71 14.41
C ALA A 79 3.55 -7.12 15.44
N GLN A 80 4.64 -7.82 15.74
CA GLN A 80 5.70 -7.33 16.62
C GLN A 80 6.41 -6.10 16.01
N ILE A 81 6.72 -6.13 14.70
CA ILE A 81 7.35 -5.01 13.99
C ILE A 81 6.42 -3.79 14.01
N LEU A 82 5.15 -3.97 13.65
CA LEU A 82 4.17 -2.88 13.56
C LEU A 82 3.77 -2.33 14.94
N LYS A 83 4.02 -3.06 16.03
CA LYS A 83 3.80 -2.55 17.40
C LYS A 83 4.59 -1.25 17.64
N ALA A 84 5.78 -1.12 17.09
CA ALA A 84 6.58 0.11 17.19
C ALA A 84 5.92 1.31 16.47
N GLY A 85 5.08 1.05 15.46
CA GLY A 85 4.37 2.06 14.67
C GLY A 85 3.15 2.69 15.37
N LYS A 86 2.67 2.11 16.47
CA LYS A 86 1.40 2.51 17.11
C LYS A 86 1.39 3.91 17.74
N ALA A 87 2.55 4.56 17.83
CA ALA A 87 2.68 5.87 18.49
C ALA A 87 2.25 7.04 17.60
N SER A 88 2.47 6.97 16.29
CA SER A 88 2.15 8.06 15.34
C SER A 88 2.25 7.56 13.90
N ALA A 89 1.69 8.33 12.95
CA ALA A 89 1.85 8.07 11.52
C ALA A 89 3.33 7.99 11.09
N THR A 90 4.19 8.83 11.61
CA THR A 90 5.64 8.77 11.34
C THR A 90 6.27 7.49 11.86
N ALA A 91 5.92 7.07 13.08
CA ALA A 91 6.42 5.81 13.64
C ALA A 91 5.90 4.60 12.84
N GLU A 92 4.66 4.65 12.35
CA GLU A 92 4.10 3.58 11.52
C GLU A 92 4.82 3.47 10.17
N ARG A 93 5.17 4.57 9.51
CA ARG A 93 6.00 4.55 8.31
C ARG A 93 7.37 3.90 8.52
N GLN A 94 8.01 4.15 9.67
CA GLN A 94 9.26 3.47 10.03
C GLN A 94 9.07 1.97 10.29
N ALA A 95 7.96 1.60 10.90
CA ALA A 95 7.59 0.21 11.11
C ALA A 95 7.26 -0.50 9.77
N ILE A 96 6.56 0.16 8.86
CA ILE A 96 6.32 -0.31 7.48
C ILE A 96 7.66 -0.58 6.78
N ALA A 97 8.61 0.36 6.81
CA ALA A 97 9.93 0.15 6.23
C ALA A 97 10.65 -1.07 6.83
N SER A 98 10.51 -1.27 8.14
CA SER A 98 11.08 -2.44 8.81
C SER A 98 10.36 -3.75 8.45
N ALA A 99 9.04 -3.70 8.19
CA ALA A 99 8.26 -4.85 7.75
C ALA A 99 8.64 -5.24 6.31
N VAL A 100 8.82 -4.28 5.40
CA VAL A 100 9.30 -4.53 4.03
C VAL A 100 10.70 -5.16 4.04
N GLN A 101 11.63 -4.62 4.84
CA GLN A 101 12.96 -5.20 5.02
C GLN A 101 12.92 -6.65 5.52
N TRP A 102 12.05 -6.91 6.50
CA TRP A 102 11.87 -8.26 7.03
C TRP A 102 11.26 -9.19 5.98
N PHE A 103 10.25 -8.72 5.24
CA PHE A 103 9.57 -9.50 4.22
C PHE A 103 10.53 -9.92 3.10
N ASP A 104 11.35 -9.00 2.62
CA ASP A 104 12.38 -9.27 1.62
C ASP A 104 13.31 -10.41 2.07
N ARG A 105 13.81 -10.35 3.31
CA ARG A 105 14.63 -11.41 3.89
C ARG A 105 13.88 -12.73 4.08
N ARG A 106 12.58 -12.65 4.34
CA ARG A 106 11.73 -13.83 4.55
C ARG A 106 11.47 -14.57 3.25
N VAL A 107 11.25 -13.86 2.15
CA VAL A 107 10.87 -14.47 0.87
C VAL A 107 12.08 -14.82 -0.02
N GLY A 108 13.18 -14.09 0.12
CA GLY A 108 14.37 -14.24 -0.72
C GLY A 108 14.90 -15.68 -0.85
N PRO A 109 14.99 -16.48 0.22
CA PRO A 109 15.44 -17.88 0.10
C PRO A 109 14.51 -18.76 -0.75
N GLU A 110 13.21 -18.50 -0.75
CA GLU A 110 12.22 -19.29 -1.51
C GLU A 110 12.11 -18.84 -2.97
N THR A 111 12.41 -17.56 -3.25
CA THR A 111 12.39 -16.97 -4.60
C THR A 111 13.76 -17.00 -5.29
N GLY A 112 14.82 -17.33 -4.56
CA GLY A 112 16.19 -17.27 -5.08
C GLY A 112 16.76 -15.85 -5.20
N THR A 113 16.13 -14.85 -4.54
CA THR A 113 16.46 -13.42 -4.68
C THR A 113 17.35 -12.87 -3.57
N VAL A 114 18.04 -13.73 -2.81
CA VAL A 114 18.91 -13.33 -1.67
C VAL A 114 20.11 -12.43 -2.05
N HIS A 115 20.34 -12.22 -3.33
CA HIS A 115 21.43 -11.39 -3.85
C HIS A 115 20.92 -10.32 -4.81
N HIS A 116 19.61 -10.00 -4.79
CA HIS A 116 19.11 -8.93 -5.64
C HIS A 116 19.79 -7.60 -5.28
N ILE A 117 20.08 -6.83 -6.31
CA ILE A 117 20.77 -5.55 -6.19
C ILE A 117 19.79 -4.39 -6.30
N ALA A 118 20.20 -3.24 -5.76
CA ALA A 118 19.47 -1.99 -5.92
C ALA A 118 19.35 -1.62 -7.40
N ARG A 119 18.17 -1.18 -7.83
CA ARG A 119 17.88 -0.65 -9.17
C ARG A 119 18.25 -1.64 -10.31
N ALA A 120 18.06 -2.93 -10.07
CA ALA A 120 18.25 -3.93 -11.11
C ALA A 120 17.34 -3.63 -12.32
N GLY A 121 17.88 -3.75 -13.51
CA GLY A 121 17.21 -3.42 -14.75
C GLY A 121 17.84 -4.12 -15.96
N HIS A 122 17.82 -3.47 -17.12
CA HIS A 122 18.22 -4.07 -18.39
C HIS A 122 19.62 -4.71 -18.38
N ASP A 123 20.56 -4.16 -17.61
CA ASP A 123 21.93 -4.68 -17.54
C ASP A 123 22.00 -6.03 -16.81
N GLN A 124 20.99 -6.40 -16.05
CA GLN A 124 20.90 -7.64 -15.27
C GLN A 124 20.00 -8.71 -15.92
N LEU A 125 19.66 -8.61 -17.21
CA LEU A 125 18.77 -9.55 -17.90
C LEU A 125 19.22 -11.02 -17.82
N ARG A 126 20.52 -11.29 -17.73
CA ARG A 126 21.06 -12.66 -17.60
C ARG A 126 20.78 -13.27 -16.22
N GLU A 127 20.61 -12.46 -15.21
CA GLU A 127 20.37 -12.84 -13.82
C GLU A 127 18.96 -12.45 -13.36
N ALA A 128 18.09 -12.08 -14.32
CA ALA A 128 16.76 -11.52 -14.04
C ALA A 128 15.94 -12.39 -13.08
N ASP A 129 16.05 -13.72 -13.18
CA ASP A 129 15.28 -14.65 -12.35
C ASP A 129 15.50 -14.46 -10.85
N SER A 130 16.69 -13.97 -10.46
CA SER A 130 17.09 -13.69 -9.07
C SER A 130 17.03 -12.19 -8.71
N GLN A 131 16.44 -11.37 -9.58
CA GLN A 131 16.38 -9.91 -9.41
C GLN A 131 14.94 -9.40 -9.39
N PHE A 132 14.77 -8.18 -8.88
CA PHE A 132 13.53 -7.42 -8.94
C PHE A 132 13.71 -6.16 -9.79
N ASP A 133 12.81 -5.92 -10.73
CA ASP A 133 12.63 -4.58 -11.28
C ASP A 133 11.66 -3.75 -10.42
N CYS A 134 11.34 -2.54 -10.85
CA CYS A 134 10.42 -1.67 -10.12
C CYS A 134 8.98 -2.20 -10.11
N ILE A 135 8.57 -3.00 -11.11
CA ILE A 135 7.25 -3.63 -11.17
C ILE A 135 7.16 -4.73 -10.12
N ASP A 136 8.17 -5.62 -10.07
CA ASP A 136 8.27 -6.67 -9.05
C ASP A 136 8.25 -6.06 -7.64
N SER A 137 9.14 -5.10 -7.40
CA SER A 137 9.34 -4.47 -6.10
C SER A 137 8.09 -3.73 -5.60
N SER A 138 7.46 -2.93 -6.47
CA SER A 138 6.23 -2.20 -6.09
C SER A 138 5.07 -3.16 -5.81
N ARG A 139 4.94 -4.22 -6.61
CA ARG A 139 3.87 -5.21 -6.44
C ARG A 139 4.07 -6.03 -5.16
N ASN A 140 5.30 -6.49 -4.89
CA ASN A 140 5.62 -7.25 -3.68
C ASN A 140 5.42 -6.40 -2.42
N THR A 141 5.82 -5.14 -2.46
CA THR A 141 5.59 -4.19 -1.35
C THR A 141 4.10 -3.95 -1.13
N THR A 142 3.31 -3.73 -2.20
CA THR A 142 1.85 -3.57 -2.09
C THR A 142 1.20 -4.84 -1.52
N SER A 143 1.62 -6.03 -1.96
CA SER A 143 1.12 -7.31 -1.42
C SER A 143 1.35 -7.43 0.08
N LEU A 144 2.53 -7.07 0.57
CA LEU A 144 2.80 -7.03 2.01
C LEU A 144 1.91 -6.00 2.74
N LEU A 145 1.78 -4.80 2.18
CA LEU A 145 0.95 -3.74 2.79
C LEU A 145 -0.51 -4.17 2.93
N LEU A 146 -1.07 -4.84 1.92
CA LEU A 146 -2.42 -5.40 1.96
C LEU A 146 -2.56 -6.49 3.04
N VAL A 147 -1.55 -7.34 3.22
CA VAL A 147 -1.51 -8.29 4.35
C VAL A 147 -1.50 -7.57 5.69
N LEU A 148 -0.73 -6.48 5.83
CA LEU A 148 -0.70 -5.69 7.06
C LEU A 148 -2.05 -5.04 7.36
N ASP A 149 -2.74 -4.56 6.33
CA ASP A 149 -4.08 -3.96 6.46
C ASP A 149 -5.12 -5.01 6.86
N GLU A 150 -5.15 -6.17 6.19
CA GLU A 150 -6.08 -7.27 6.52
C GLU A 150 -5.85 -7.83 7.93
N LEU A 151 -4.61 -7.81 8.44
CA LEU A 151 -4.27 -8.15 9.81
C LEU A 151 -4.58 -7.05 10.83
N ASP A 152 -5.18 -5.93 10.43
CA ASP A 152 -5.46 -4.75 11.28
C ASP A 152 -4.20 -4.19 11.96
N LEU A 153 -3.07 -4.22 11.26
CA LEU A 153 -1.79 -3.74 11.76
C LEU A 153 -1.48 -2.29 11.38
N LEU A 154 -2.17 -1.74 10.36
CA LEU A 154 -2.06 -0.34 9.96
C LEU A 154 -3.11 0.49 10.72
N LYS A 155 -2.64 1.50 11.46
CA LYS A 155 -3.50 2.37 12.27
C LYS A 155 -3.67 3.76 11.67
N TYR A 156 -2.62 4.26 11.04
CA TYR A 156 -2.55 5.63 10.55
C TYR A 156 -2.52 5.71 9.02
N HIS A 157 -2.38 4.58 8.33
CA HIS A 157 -2.31 4.54 6.88
C HIS A 157 -3.28 3.50 6.31
N ARG A 158 -3.74 3.75 5.10
CA ARG A 158 -4.38 2.76 4.23
C ARG A 158 -3.50 2.50 3.01
N VAL A 159 -3.67 1.36 2.40
CA VAL A 159 -2.96 1.00 1.18
C VAL A 159 -3.64 1.68 -0.01
N GLU A 160 -2.83 2.14 -0.96
CA GLU A 160 -3.29 2.74 -2.21
C GLU A 160 -2.65 2.00 -3.38
N GLN A 161 -3.18 2.21 -4.58
CA GLN A 161 -2.64 1.61 -5.79
C GLN A 161 -1.18 2.02 -6.04
N VAL A 162 -0.48 1.17 -6.81
CA VAL A 162 0.88 1.47 -7.28
C VAL A 162 0.85 2.72 -8.17
N VAL A 163 1.78 3.64 -7.92
CA VAL A 163 1.97 4.83 -8.73
C VAL A 163 3.24 4.69 -9.56
N ALA A 164 3.14 5.03 -10.84
CA ALA A 164 4.26 5.10 -11.76
C ALA A 164 4.59 6.55 -12.13
N ARG A 165 5.87 6.80 -12.41
CA ARG A 165 6.37 8.08 -12.91
C ARG A 165 7.35 7.87 -14.05
N GLY A 166 7.58 8.93 -14.82
CA GLY A 166 8.55 8.96 -15.89
C GLY A 166 8.08 8.22 -17.14
N ALA A 167 8.46 8.79 -18.25
CA ALA A 167 8.45 8.15 -19.56
C ALA A 167 9.73 8.58 -20.24
N PHE A 168 10.33 7.75 -21.08
CA PHE A 168 11.58 8.12 -21.77
C PHE A 168 11.44 9.44 -22.57
N ILE A 169 10.24 9.79 -22.99
CA ILE A 169 9.95 11.03 -23.72
C ILE A 169 10.02 12.29 -22.85
N ASP A 170 9.92 12.17 -21.53
CA ASP A 170 10.03 13.30 -20.58
C ASP A 170 11.42 13.38 -19.92
N GLY A 171 12.39 12.60 -20.39
CA GLY A 171 13.75 12.56 -19.86
C GLY A 171 13.85 11.88 -18.49
N ARG A 172 12.88 11.06 -18.13
CA ARG A 172 12.87 10.31 -16.87
C ARG A 172 12.82 8.82 -17.12
N TRP A 173 13.52 8.08 -16.29
CA TRP A 173 13.43 6.62 -16.31
C TRP A 173 12.06 6.19 -15.74
N PRO A 174 11.31 5.33 -16.47
CA PRO A 174 10.07 4.75 -15.94
C PRO A 174 10.31 4.03 -14.63
N HIS A 175 9.53 4.37 -13.62
CA HIS A 175 9.66 3.78 -12.28
C HIS A 175 8.31 3.70 -11.58
N ALA A 176 8.10 2.64 -10.80
CA ALA A 176 6.88 2.39 -10.04
C ALA A 176 7.18 2.19 -8.56
N THR A 177 6.26 2.59 -7.69
CA THR A 177 6.36 2.43 -6.24
C THR A 177 5.02 2.05 -5.61
N ALA A 178 5.06 1.31 -4.51
CA ALA A 178 3.90 1.14 -3.64
C ALA A 178 3.57 2.45 -2.91
N VAL A 179 2.29 2.64 -2.57
CA VAL A 179 1.81 3.87 -1.93
C VAL A 179 0.96 3.56 -0.72
N VAL A 180 1.12 4.36 0.32
CA VAL A 180 0.21 4.41 1.47
C VAL A 180 -0.29 5.84 1.68
N VAL A 181 -1.55 5.98 2.10
CA VAL A 181 -2.18 7.28 2.41
C VAL A 181 -2.34 7.42 3.91
N GLU A 182 -1.84 8.51 4.47
CA GLU A 182 -2.01 8.85 5.87
C GLU A 182 -3.44 9.33 6.14
N LEU A 183 -4.20 8.59 6.96
CA LEU A 183 -5.63 8.80 7.17
C LEU A 183 -5.97 10.19 7.71
N GLY A 184 -5.15 10.73 8.63
CA GLY A 184 -5.42 12.02 9.25
C GLY A 184 -5.19 13.23 8.35
N SER A 185 -4.18 13.16 7.46
CA SER A 185 -3.76 14.27 6.60
C SER A 185 -4.11 14.07 5.12
N GLN A 186 -4.54 12.87 4.73
CA GLN A 186 -4.70 12.42 3.34
C GLN A 186 -3.42 12.57 2.49
N LYS A 187 -2.26 12.64 3.14
CA LYS A 187 -0.98 12.74 2.46
C LYS A 187 -0.51 11.37 2.00
N GLU A 188 -0.11 11.31 0.74
CA GLU A 188 0.40 10.10 0.12
C GLU A 188 1.91 9.94 0.35
N TRP A 189 2.35 8.70 0.54
CA TRP A 189 3.73 8.32 0.80
C TRP A 189 4.12 7.16 -0.10
N ALA A 190 5.20 7.36 -0.86
CA ALA A 190 5.85 6.28 -1.60
C ALA A 190 6.60 5.35 -0.64
N VAL A 191 6.51 4.05 -0.89
CA VAL A 191 7.28 2.99 -0.21
C VAL A 191 8.09 2.27 -1.28
N ASP A 192 9.29 2.78 -1.56
CA ASP A 192 10.10 2.39 -2.71
C ASP A 192 11.23 1.44 -2.30
N SER A 193 11.05 0.15 -2.57
CA SER A 193 12.02 -0.90 -2.25
C SER A 193 13.00 -1.20 -3.39
N TRP A 194 12.69 -0.86 -4.65
CA TRP A 194 13.55 -1.14 -5.78
C TRP A 194 14.91 -0.41 -5.73
N THR A 195 14.95 0.74 -5.05
CA THR A 195 16.17 1.54 -4.91
C THR A 195 17.18 0.94 -3.92
N HIS A 196 16.85 -0.20 -3.32
CA HIS A 196 17.62 -0.86 -2.26
C HIS A 196 17.97 -2.31 -2.61
N ALA A 197 19.08 -2.80 -2.07
CA ALA A 197 19.51 -4.19 -2.22
C ALA A 197 18.84 -5.11 -1.19
N TYR A 198 19.04 -6.41 -1.36
CA TYR A 198 18.50 -7.44 -0.49
C TYR A 198 18.68 -7.14 1.00
N GLY A 199 17.59 -7.18 1.72
CA GLY A 199 17.55 -6.99 3.17
C GLY A 199 17.81 -5.57 3.64
N GLU A 200 17.79 -4.57 2.75
CA GLU A 200 17.82 -3.16 3.11
C GLU A 200 16.40 -2.61 3.34
N LYS A 201 16.30 -1.46 3.99
CA LYS A 201 15.01 -0.79 4.19
C LYS A 201 14.63 0.00 2.95
N PRO A 202 13.35 0.03 2.56
CA PRO A 202 12.88 0.88 1.48
C PRO A 202 12.97 2.36 1.85
N ASP A 203 13.01 3.22 0.83
CA ASP A 203 12.72 4.63 0.99
C ASP A 203 11.23 4.82 1.30
N VAL A 204 10.92 5.61 2.36
CA VAL A 204 9.55 6.06 2.64
C VAL A 204 9.55 7.58 2.67
N LYS A 205 9.00 8.19 1.64
CA LYS A 205 9.01 9.65 1.43
C LYS A 205 7.67 10.15 0.88
N PRO A 206 7.36 11.46 1.02
CA PRO A 206 6.16 12.04 0.40
C PRO A 206 6.08 11.69 -1.10
N LEU A 207 4.92 11.22 -1.57
CA LEU A 207 4.75 10.85 -2.98
C LEU A 207 5.04 12.04 -3.91
N SER A 208 4.67 13.26 -3.52
CA SER A 208 4.97 14.48 -4.28
C SER A 208 6.47 14.72 -4.46
N GLN A 209 7.29 14.41 -3.44
CA GLN A 209 8.75 14.45 -3.55
C GLN A 209 9.23 13.34 -4.49
N TRP A 210 8.78 12.12 -4.30
CA TRP A 210 9.14 10.97 -5.13
C TRP A 210 8.82 11.21 -6.61
N LEU A 211 7.65 11.79 -6.93
CA LEU A 211 7.25 12.15 -8.29
C LEU A 211 8.18 13.21 -8.92
N GLY A 212 8.81 14.06 -8.13
CA GLY A 212 9.77 15.06 -8.59
C GLY A 212 11.17 14.53 -8.88
N GLU A 213 11.51 13.33 -8.41
CA GLU A 213 12.81 12.68 -8.60
C GLU A 213 12.90 11.98 -9.97
N GLY A 214 14.10 11.58 -10.39
CA GLY A 214 14.28 10.67 -11.53
C GLY A 214 14.58 11.37 -12.86
N GLY A 215 15.40 12.42 -12.83
CA GLY A 215 16.13 12.86 -14.04
C GLY A 215 17.05 11.75 -14.54
N LEU A 216 17.23 11.64 -15.89
CA LEU A 216 18.20 10.75 -16.53
C LEU A 216 19.63 11.16 -16.17
#